data_2b4975209969316bce1a62041685b51b
#
_entry.id   2b4975209969316bce1a62041685b51b
#
_cell.length_a   1.000
_cell.length_b   1.000
_cell.length_c   1.000
_cell.angle_alpha   90.00
_cell.angle_beta   90.00
_cell.angle_gamma   90.00
#
_symmetry.space_group_name_H-M   'P 1'
#
loop_
_entity.id
_entity.type
_entity.pdbx_description
1 polymer ?
#
loop_
_entity_poly.entity_id
_entity_poly.type
_entity_poly.pdbx_seq_one_letter_code
_entity_poly.pdbx_strand_id
1 'polypeptide(L)'
;LQGRITYANPSFIEVSGYSWEELHGANHNLVRHPDMPPEAFANLWSTIQEGHSWNGLVKNRRKNGDHYWVRANVTPTVEDGRVVGYTSVRSKPSPGEVDAAGQAYRQIREGRGRHLRLDRGRLVHRGPRGWLVHLRQPSLRARLWSIMAAALVLVVDSGFDLVQALISGAGAADLAEEAGMALV
;
A
#
# COMPACT_ATOMS: atom_id res chain seq x y z
N LEU A 1 -2.78 -23.85 -13.11
CA LEU A 1 -3.94 -23.06 -12.67
C LEU A 1 -4.43 -22.20 -13.82
N GLN A 2 -5.66 -22.45 -14.29
CA GLN A 2 -6.18 -21.86 -15.53
C GLN A 2 -7.11 -20.66 -15.28
N GLY A 3 -7.20 -20.15 -14.04
CA GLY A 3 -8.09 -19.04 -13.68
C GLY A 3 -9.59 -19.37 -13.85
N ARG A 4 -9.97 -20.63 -13.66
CA ARG A 4 -11.38 -21.07 -13.66
C ARG A 4 -12.02 -20.75 -12.32
N ILE A 5 -13.28 -20.32 -12.35
CA ILE A 5 -14.09 -20.02 -11.16
C ILE A 5 -14.55 -21.37 -10.56
N THR A 6 -14.15 -21.66 -9.35
CA THR A 6 -14.54 -22.86 -8.58
C THR A 6 -15.51 -22.53 -7.45
N TYR A 7 -15.60 -21.24 -7.07
CA TYR A 7 -16.50 -20.75 -6.03
C TYR A 7 -16.90 -19.31 -6.31
N ALA A 8 -18.15 -18.98 -6.03
CA ALA A 8 -18.68 -17.61 -6.05
C ALA A 8 -19.70 -17.46 -4.93
N ASN A 9 -19.58 -16.41 -4.12
CA ASN A 9 -20.56 -16.11 -3.09
C ASN A 9 -21.82 -15.46 -3.71
N PRO A 10 -22.96 -15.44 -2.99
CA PRO A 10 -24.21 -14.85 -3.50
C PRO A 10 -24.06 -13.41 -3.98
N SER A 11 -23.30 -12.58 -3.27
CA SER A 11 -23.07 -11.18 -3.67
C SER A 11 -22.33 -11.05 -5.00
N PHE A 12 -21.41 -11.96 -5.32
CA PHE A 12 -20.74 -11.94 -6.62
C PHE A 12 -21.68 -12.40 -7.75
N ILE A 13 -22.50 -13.41 -7.50
CA ILE A 13 -23.56 -13.86 -8.45
C ILE A 13 -24.49 -12.69 -8.75
N GLU A 14 -25.04 -12.04 -7.72
CA GLU A 14 -25.93 -10.91 -7.85
C GLU A 14 -25.32 -9.73 -8.61
N VAL A 15 -24.13 -9.29 -8.20
CA VAL A 15 -23.49 -8.11 -8.81
C VAL A 15 -23.02 -8.36 -10.23
N SER A 16 -22.65 -9.59 -10.57
CA SER A 16 -22.22 -9.95 -11.94
C SER A 16 -23.39 -10.19 -12.88
N GLY A 17 -24.55 -10.59 -12.34
CA GLY A 17 -25.75 -10.95 -13.11
C GLY A 17 -25.66 -12.30 -13.81
N TYR A 18 -24.62 -13.10 -13.53
CA TYR A 18 -24.49 -14.47 -14.02
C TYR A 18 -25.00 -15.44 -12.96
N SER A 19 -25.59 -16.56 -13.38
CA SER A 19 -25.97 -17.63 -12.46
C SER A 19 -24.73 -18.42 -11.98
N TRP A 20 -24.89 -19.20 -10.94
CA TRP A 20 -23.80 -20.06 -10.44
C TRP A 20 -23.36 -21.07 -11.53
N GLU A 21 -24.29 -21.64 -12.25
CA GLU A 21 -24.05 -22.61 -13.31
C GLU A 21 -23.22 -22.00 -14.46
N GLU A 22 -23.44 -20.73 -14.75
CA GLU A 22 -22.67 -20.00 -15.77
C GLU A 22 -21.27 -19.60 -15.29
N LEU A 23 -21.12 -19.35 -14.00
CA LEU A 23 -19.84 -18.97 -13.41
C LEU A 23 -18.95 -20.17 -13.14
N HIS A 24 -19.52 -21.28 -12.66
CA HIS A 24 -18.75 -22.46 -12.26
C HIS A 24 -18.00 -23.07 -13.47
N GLY A 25 -16.69 -23.21 -13.33
CA GLY A 25 -15.82 -23.71 -14.39
C GLY A 25 -15.51 -22.71 -15.50
N ALA A 26 -16.23 -21.57 -15.59
CA ALA A 26 -15.92 -20.50 -16.54
C ALA A 26 -14.58 -19.84 -16.20
N ASN A 27 -13.94 -19.27 -17.23
CA ASN A 27 -12.75 -18.46 -17.00
C ASN A 27 -13.15 -17.13 -16.34
N HIS A 28 -12.40 -16.66 -15.37
CA HIS A 28 -12.64 -15.41 -14.65
C HIS A 28 -12.71 -14.18 -15.57
N ASN A 29 -12.17 -14.24 -16.78
CA ASN A 29 -12.24 -13.16 -17.76
C ASN A 29 -13.67 -12.91 -18.31
N LEU A 30 -14.64 -13.79 -18.02
CA LEU A 30 -16.05 -13.64 -18.36
C LEU A 30 -16.58 -12.27 -17.91
N VAL A 31 -16.20 -11.82 -16.72
CA VAL A 31 -16.62 -10.53 -16.15
C VAL A 31 -15.66 -9.38 -16.49
N ARG A 32 -14.65 -9.60 -17.31
CA ARG A 32 -13.68 -8.56 -17.64
C ARG A 32 -14.31 -7.49 -18.54
N HIS A 33 -14.16 -6.22 -18.14
CA HIS A 33 -14.58 -5.09 -18.99
C HIS A 33 -13.50 -4.77 -20.04
N PRO A 34 -13.87 -4.45 -21.30
CA PRO A 34 -12.92 -4.10 -22.37
C PRO A 34 -12.02 -2.89 -22.04
N ASP A 35 -12.53 -1.97 -21.21
CA ASP A 35 -11.77 -0.78 -20.80
C ASP A 35 -10.59 -1.09 -19.85
N MET A 36 -10.48 -2.29 -19.33
CA MET A 36 -9.34 -2.67 -18.50
C MET A 36 -8.11 -2.89 -19.37
N PRO A 37 -6.99 -2.18 -19.08
CA PRO A 37 -5.77 -2.36 -19.86
C PRO A 37 -5.20 -3.76 -19.66
N PRO A 38 -4.66 -4.39 -20.71
CA PRO A 38 -4.00 -5.70 -20.62
C PRO A 38 -2.89 -5.75 -19.56
N GLU A 39 -2.18 -4.63 -19.37
CA GLU A 39 -1.10 -4.46 -18.41
C GLU A 39 -1.56 -4.67 -16.96
N ALA A 40 -2.81 -4.31 -16.64
CA ALA A 40 -3.36 -4.52 -15.30
C ALA A 40 -3.50 -6.02 -14.99
N PHE A 41 -3.93 -6.81 -15.96
CA PHE A 41 -4.03 -8.26 -15.79
C PHE A 41 -2.69 -8.96 -15.87
N ALA A 42 -1.77 -8.49 -16.73
CA ALA A 42 -0.40 -8.98 -16.74
C ALA A 42 0.28 -8.77 -15.37
N ASN A 43 0.12 -7.58 -14.78
CA ASN A 43 0.62 -7.28 -13.44
C ASN A 43 -0.07 -8.14 -12.35
N LEU A 44 -1.39 -8.37 -12.47
CA LEU A 44 -2.11 -9.26 -11.54
C LEU A 44 -1.50 -10.67 -11.59
N TRP A 45 -1.40 -11.24 -12.77
CA TRP A 45 -0.93 -12.63 -12.91
C TRP A 45 0.51 -12.81 -12.50
N SER A 46 1.43 -11.91 -12.89
CA SER A 46 2.83 -11.97 -12.44
C SER A 46 2.93 -11.91 -10.91
N THR A 47 2.18 -10.99 -10.28
CA THR A 47 2.21 -10.82 -8.83
C THR A 47 1.74 -12.05 -8.07
N ILE A 48 0.59 -12.64 -8.47
CA ILE A 48 0.04 -13.78 -7.72
C ILE A 48 0.77 -15.09 -8.02
N GLN A 49 1.37 -15.24 -9.20
CA GLN A 49 2.24 -16.38 -9.53
C GLN A 49 3.56 -16.35 -8.77
N GLU A 50 4.07 -15.17 -8.45
CA GLU A 50 5.23 -14.97 -7.56
C GLU A 50 4.89 -15.20 -6.07
N GLY A 51 3.65 -15.59 -5.74
CA GLY A 51 3.21 -15.84 -4.36
C GLY A 51 2.82 -14.57 -3.58
N HIS A 52 2.70 -13.44 -4.25
CA HIS A 52 2.33 -12.18 -3.62
C HIS A 52 0.85 -11.85 -3.77
N SER A 53 0.28 -11.11 -2.81
CA SER A 53 -1.07 -10.57 -2.94
C SER A 53 -1.09 -9.36 -3.87
N TRP A 54 -2.11 -9.30 -4.71
CA TRP A 54 -2.38 -8.19 -5.61
C TRP A 54 -3.60 -7.39 -5.12
N ASN A 55 -3.50 -6.06 -5.07
CA ASN A 55 -4.62 -5.20 -4.67
C ASN A 55 -4.77 -4.05 -5.64
N GLY A 56 -5.83 -4.06 -6.43
CA GLY A 56 -6.07 -3.04 -7.45
C GLY A 56 -7.54 -2.80 -7.74
N LEU A 57 -7.82 -1.72 -8.48
CA LEU A 57 -9.15 -1.41 -8.96
C LEU A 57 -9.41 -2.12 -10.28
N VAL A 58 -10.57 -2.74 -10.38
CA VAL A 58 -10.99 -3.50 -11.56
C VAL A 58 -12.37 -3.05 -11.99
N LYS A 59 -12.48 -2.68 -13.27
CA LYS A 59 -13.76 -2.46 -13.94
C LYS A 59 -14.24 -3.79 -14.50
N ASN A 60 -15.39 -4.25 -14.05
CA ASN A 60 -16.04 -5.47 -14.52
C ASN A 60 -17.25 -5.15 -15.38
N ARG A 61 -17.65 -6.11 -16.21
CA ARG A 61 -18.87 -6.08 -17.01
C ARG A 61 -19.87 -7.09 -16.46
N ARG A 62 -21.12 -6.66 -16.32
CA ARG A 62 -22.27 -7.52 -15.99
C ARG A 62 -22.72 -8.30 -17.22
N LYS A 63 -23.51 -9.33 -16.98
CA LYS A 63 -24.14 -10.11 -18.06
C LYS A 63 -25.05 -9.25 -18.97
N ASN A 64 -25.74 -8.26 -18.41
CA ASN A 64 -26.59 -7.32 -19.16
C ASN A 64 -25.83 -6.24 -19.94
N GLY A 65 -24.49 -6.20 -19.84
CA GLY A 65 -23.64 -5.21 -20.50
C GLY A 65 -23.24 -4.02 -19.64
N ASP A 66 -23.91 -3.78 -18.51
CA ASP A 66 -23.52 -2.75 -17.54
C ASP A 66 -22.14 -3.02 -16.94
N HIS A 67 -21.59 -2.02 -16.28
CA HIS A 67 -20.31 -2.18 -15.60
C HIS A 67 -20.40 -1.86 -14.11
N TYR A 68 -19.44 -2.39 -13.37
CA TYR A 68 -19.23 -2.07 -11.96
C TYR A 68 -17.75 -2.08 -11.62
N TRP A 69 -17.38 -1.25 -10.66
CA TRP A 69 -16.02 -1.18 -10.16
C TRP A 69 -15.89 -1.91 -8.84
N VAL A 70 -14.79 -2.59 -8.67
CA VAL A 70 -14.41 -3.25 -7.41
C VAL A 70 -12.95 -2.95 -7.08
N ARG A 71 -12.65 -2.86 -5.81
CA ARG A 71 -11.32 -3.06 -5.29
C ARG A 71 -11.15 -4.57 -5.08
N ALA A 72 -10.31 -5.18 -5.88
CA ALA A 72 -10.01 -6.60 -5.79
C ALA A 72 -8.73 -6.82 -5.02
N ASN A 73 -8.81 -7.66 -3.99
CA ASN A 73 -7.66 -8.21 -3.29
C ASN A 73 -7.55 -9.69 -3.67
N VAL A 74 -6.53 -10.04 -4.44
CA VAL A 74 -6.31 -11.40 -4.93
C VAL A 74 -5.08 -11.96 -4.25
N THR A 75 -5.28 -13.07 -3.54
CA THR A 75 -4.24 -13.73 -2.76
C THR A 75 -4.07 -15.17 -3.23
N PRO A 76 -2.85 -15.65 -3.46
CA PRO A 76 -2.60 -17.06 -3.74
C PRO A 76 -2.88 -17.92 -2.50
N THR A 77 -3.52 -19.05 -2.72
CA THR A 77 -3.67 -20.12 -1.72
C THR A 77 -2.50 -21.07 -1.89
N VAL A 78 -1.72 -21.23 -0.84
CA VAL A 78 -0.51 -22.08 -0.84
C VAL A 78 -0.71 -23.26 0.07
N GLU A 79 -0.49 -24.47 -0.46
CA GLU A 79 -0.47 -25.74 0.28
C GLU A 79 0.84 -26.45 -0.05
N ASP A 80 1.54 -26.94 0.97
CA ASP A 80 2.84 -27.61 0.84
C ASP A 80 3.87 -26.85 0.00
N GLY A 81 3.89 -25.51 0.13
CA GLY A 81 4.79 -24.63 -0.61
C GLY A 81 4.43 -24.41 -2.08
N ARG A 82 3.27 -24.90 -2.54
CA ARG A 82 2.80 -24.76 -3.92
C ARG A 82 1.51 -23.95 -3.97
N VAL A 83 1.38 -23.09 -4.98
CA VAL A 83 0.14 -22.37 -5.24
C VAL A 83 -0.90 -23.34 -5.80
N VAL A 84 -1.97 -23.59 -5.04
CA VAL A 84 -3.07 -24.49 -5.41
C VAL A 84 -4.30 -23.75 -5.91
N GLY A 85 -4.41 -22.44 -5.64
CA GLY A 85 -5.56 -21.64 -6.04
C GLY A 85 -5.34 -20.16 -5.80
N TYR A 86 -6.38 -19.38 -6.09
CA TYR A 86 -6.41 -17.95 -5.86
C TYR A 86 -7.74 -17.54 -5.27
N THR A 87 -7.71 -16.77 -4.19
CA THR A 87 -8.90 -16.19 -3.57
C THR A 87 -8.98 -14.70 -3.89
N SER A 88 -10.14 -14.24 -4.36
CA SER A 88 -10.38 -12.82 -4.65
C SER A 88 -11.47 -12.28 -3.74
N VAL A 89 -11.10 -11.41 -2.82
CA VAL A 89 -12.04 -10.62 -2.00
C VAL A 89 -12.25 -9.26 -2.66
N ARG A 90 -13.51 -8.83 -2.76
CA ARG A 90 -13.88 -7.62 -3.48
C ARG A 90 -14.67 -6.68 -2.57
N SER A 91 -14.36 -5.39 -2.62
CA SER A 91 -15.09 -4.33 -1.93
C SER A 91 -15.47 -3.21 -2.90
N LYS A 92 -16.47 -2.41 -2.52
CA LYS A 92 -16.88 -1.24 -3.29
C LYS A 92 -15.85 -0.12 -3.09
N PRO A 93 -15.24 0.41 -4.17
CA PRO A 93 -14.34 1.56 -4.07
C PRO A 93 -15.13 2.87 -3.91
N SER A 94 -14.45 3.91 -3.45
CA SER A 94 -15.01 5.26 -3.44
C SER A 94 -15.10 5.87 -4.84
N PRO A 95 -15.99 6.84 -5.09
CA PRO A 95 -16.09 7.51 -6.40
C PRO A 95 -14.77 8.13 -6.86
N GLY A 96 -14.04 8.80 -5.97
CA GLY A 96 -12.76 9.41 -6.31
C GLY A 96 -11.69 8.40 -6.74
N GLU A 97 -11.68 7.20 -6.15
CA GLU A 97 -10.78 6.11 -6.56
C GLU A 97 -11.16 5.58 -7.96
N VAL A 98 -12.45 5.47 -8.23
CA VAL A 98 -12.97 5.06 -9.55
C VAL A 98 -12.54 6.03 -10.62
N ASP A 99 -12.70 7.33 -10.38
CA ASP A 99 -12.34 8.39 -11.34
C ASP A 99 -10.84 8.41 -11.61
N ALA A 100 -10.03 8.35 -10.56
CA ALA A 100 -8.57 8.32 -10.68
C ALA A 100 -8.08 7.08 -11.46
N ALA A 101 -8.63 5.90 -11.14
CA ALA A 101 -8.27 4.67 -11.84
C ALA A 101 -8.76 4.68 -13.29
N GLY A 102 -9.97 5.18 -13.55
CA GLY A 102 -10.54 5.30 -14.89
C GLY A 102 -9.68 6.17 -15.80
N GLN A 103 -9.23 7.32 -15.29
CA GLN A 103 -8.33 8.22 -16.03
C GLN A 103 -6.97 7.56 -16.30
N ALA A 104 -6.37 6.93 -15.29
CA ALA A 104 -5.07 6.28 -15.43
C ALA A 104 -5.12 5.10 -16.42
N TYR A 105 -6.13 4.25 -16.34
CA TYR A 105 -6.29 3.12 -17.26
C TYR A 105 -6.57 3.57 -18.70
N ARG A 106 -7.29 4.68 -18.88
CA ARG A 106 -7.45 5.29 -20.20
C ARG A 106 -6.12 5.75 -20.77
N GLN A 107 -5.30 6.46 -19.97
CA GLN A 107 -3.98 6.90 -20.40
C GLN A 107 -3.06 5.73 -20.77
N ILE A 108 -3.10 4.63 -20.01
CA ILE A 108 -2.32 3.42 -20.31
C ILE A 108 -2.76 2.84 -21.66
N ARG A 109 -4.04 2.64 -21.90
CA ARG A 109 -4.58 2.10 -23.18
C ARG A 109 -4.24 2.97 -24.39
N GLU A 110 -4.23 4.29 -24.22
CA GLU A 110 -3.92 5.25 -25.29
C GLU A 110 -2.40 5.45 -25.48
N GLY A 111 -1.56 4.66 -24.79
CA GLY A 111 -0.10 4.79 -24.89
C GLY A 111 0.50 6.05 -24.25
N ARG A 112 -0.34 6.88 -23.60
CA ARG A 112 0.07 8.12 -22.91
C ARG A 112 0.51 7.89 -21.47
N GLY A 113 0.34 6.66 -20.97
CA GLY A 113 0.63 6.26 -19.58
C GLY A 113 2.09 5.90 -19.31
N ARG A 114 3.09 6.35 -20.12
CA ARG A 114 4.51 5.99 -19.93
C ARG A 114 5.08 6.37 -18.56
N HIS A 115 4.50 7.38 -17.90
CA HIS A 115 4.85 7.82 -16.56
C HIS A 115 4.16 7.02 -15.45
N LEU A 116 3.21 6.14 -15.81
CA LEU A 116 2.48 5.27 -14.89
C LEU A 116 3.04 3.85 -14.93
N ARG A 117 3.05 3.22 -13.78
CA ARG A 117 3.39 1.81 -13.60
C ARG A 117 2.40 1.19 -12.64
N LEU A 118 2.07 -0.06 -12.87
CA LEU A 118 1.36 -0.88 -11.89
C LEU A 118 2.38 -1.64 -11.04
N ASP A 119 2.25 -1.51 -9.73
CA ASP A 119 3.04 -2.24 -8.75
C ASP A 119 2.08 -2.96 -7.80
N ARG A 120 1.97 -4.29 -7.96
CA ARG A 120 1.03 -5.15 -7.23
C ARG A 120 -0.40 -4.59 -7.20
N GLY A 121 -0.85 -4.06 -8.35
CA GLY A 121 -2.16 -3.45 -8.52
C GLY A 121 -2.26 -1.96 -8.20
N ARG A 122 -1.27 -1.38 -7.55
CA ARG A 122 -1.25 0.05 -7.25
C ARG A 122 -0.70 0.84 -8.43
N LEU A 123 -1.37 1.94 -8.75
CA LEU A 123 -0.87 2.90 -9.73
C LEU A 123 0.23 3.75 -9.08
N VAL A 124 1.45 3.65 -9.58
CA VAL A 124 2.61 4.41 -9.13
C VAL A 124 3.19 5.23 -10.29
N HIS A 125 3.69 6.42 -9.98
CA HIS A 125 4.37 7.25 -10.97
C HIS A 125 5.82 6.79 -11.16
N ARG A 126 6.26 6.67 -12.41
CA ARG A 126 7.68 6.49 -12.74
C ARG A 126 8.41 7.82 -12.59
N GLY A 127 9.57 7.82 -11.93
CA GLY A 127 10.45 8.99 -11.84
C GLY A 127 10.53 9.61 -10.43
N PRO A 128 11.30 10.72 -10.28
CA PRO A 128 11.59 11.32 -8.98
C PRO A 128 10.35 11.83 -8.22
N ARG A 129 9.27 12.15 -8.94
CA ARG A 129 7.98 12.49 -8.32
C ARG A 129 7.33 11.31 -7.58
N GLY A 130 7.55 10.07 -8.04
CA GLY A 130 7.08 8.87 -7.33
C GLY A 130 7.78 8.68 -5.99
N TRP A 131 9.07 9.00 -5.91
CA TRP A 131 9.84 8.97 -4.67
C TRP A 131 9.35 10.01 -3.65
N LEU A 132 8.99 11.22 -4.08
CA LEU A 132 8.41 12.27 -3.22
C LEU A 132 7.05 11.88 -2.62
N VAL A 133 6.23 11.10 -3.33
CA VAL A 133 4.95 10.59 -2.80
C VAL A 133 5.19 9.53 -1.71
N HIS A 134 6.23 8.72 -1.83
CA HIS A 134 6.64 7.77 -0.77
C HIS A 134 7.16 8.49 0.49
N LEU A 135 7.83 9.64 0.36
CA LEU A 135 8.22 10.46 1.50
C LEU A 135 7.01 11.05 2.25
N ARG A 136 5.91 11.28 1.56
CA ARG A 136 4.68 11.83 2.15
C ARG A 136 3.87 10.80 2.97
N GLN A 137 4.13 9.51 2.76
CA GLN A 137 3.56 8.41 3.56
C GLN A 137 4.69 7.49 4.04
N PRO A 138 5.47 7.91 5.03
CA PRO A 138 6.54 7.07 5.55
C PRO A 138 5.95 5.76 6.11
N SER A 139 6.63 4.66 5.85
CA SER A 139 6.26 3.36 6.41
C SER A 139 6.19 3.43 7.93
N LEU A 140 5.40 2.55 8.55
CA LEU A 140 5.30 2.48 10.02
C LEU A 140 6.69 2.41 10.68
N ARG A 141 7.61 1.65 10.08
CA ARG A 141 9.01 1.56 10.53
C ARG A 141 9.73 2.91 10.46
N ALA A 142 9.58 3.65 9.37
CA ALA A 142 10.19 4.97 9.22
C ALA A 142 9.62 5.99 10.23
N ARG A 143 8.32 5.92 10.54
CA ARG A 143 7.70 6.74 11.59
C ARG A 143 8.24 6.39 12.98
N LEU A 144 8.39 5.10 13.29
CA LEU A 144 8.96 4.66 14.55
C LEU A 144 10.43 5.10 14.68
N TRP A 145 11.24 4.95 13.63
CA TRP A 145 12.63 5.43 13.63
C TRP A 145 12.74 6.93 13.81
N SER A 146 11.86 7.74 13.19
CA SER A 146 11.86 9.20 13.37
C SER A 146 11.48 9.61 14.79
N ILE A 147 10.52 8.92 15.42
CA ILE A 147 10.14 9.16 16.82
C ILE A 147 11.30 8.78 17.76
N MET A 148 11.94 7.63 17.53
CA MET A 148 13.10 7.20 18.33
C MET A 148 14.27 8.17 18.19
N ALA A 149 14.57 8.66 16.98
CA ALA A 149 15.62 9.64 16.75
C ALA A 149 15.33 10.96 17.47
N ALA A 150 14.08 11.45 17.40
CA ALA A 150 13.66 12.66 18.12
C ALA A 150 13.78 12.49 19.64
N ALA A 151 13.36 11.35 20.18
CA ALA A 151 13.50 11.04 21.61
C ALA A 151 14.97 10.98 22.05
N LEU A 152 15.83 10.39 21.22
CA LEU A 152 17.27 10.34 21.51
C LEU A 152 17.91 11.74 21.56
N VAL A 153 17.53 12.62 20.63
CA VAL A 153 18.01 14.02 20.64
C VAL A 153 17.60 14.72 21.93
N LEU A 154 16.34 14.56 22.37
CA LEU A 154 15.87 15.17 23.62
C LEU A 154 16.62 14.64 24.86
N VAL A 155 16.91 13.34 24.90
CA VAL A 155 17.68 12.73 26.02
C VAL A 155 19.11 13.26 26.04
N VAL A 156 19.74 13.40 24.87
CA VAL A 156 21.14 13.93 24.80
C VAL A 156 21.14 15.40 25.19
N ASP A 157 20.18 16.20 24.73
CA ASP A 157 20.09 17.63 25.08
C ASP A 157 19.86 17.83 26.58
N SER A 158 18.88 17.11 27.17
CA SER A 158 18.63 17.13 28.61
C SER A 158 19.82 16.64 29.44
N GLY A 159 20.53 15.62 28.93
CA GLY A 159 21.76 15.12 29.58
C GLY A 159 22.88 16.16 29.55
N PHE A 160 23.04 16.88 28.44
CA PHE A 160 24.01 17.97 28.32
C PHE A 160 23.71 19.11 29.29
N ASP A 161 22.43 19.52 29.38
CA ASP A 161 21.99 20.57 30.31
C ASP A 161 22.26 20.18 31.77
N LEU A 162 22.00 18.93 32.12
CA LEU A 162 22.30 18.42 33.48
C LEU A 162 23.79 18.45 33.80
N VAL A 163 24.63 18.03 32.86
CA VAL A 163 26.10 18.06 33.02
C VAL A 163 26.60 19.49 33.16
N GLN A 164 26.09 20.42 32.35
CA GLN A 164 26.41 21.85 32.44
C GLN A 164 26.01 22.44 33.81
N ALA A 165 24.82 22.09 34.31
CA ALA A 165 24.35 22.53 35.62
C ALA A 165 25.21 22.00 36.75
N LEU A 166 25.68 20.74 36.68
CA LEU A 166 26.59 20.16 37.68
C LEU A 166 27.95 20.84 37.67
N ILE A 167 28.52 21.09 36.50
CA ILE A 167 29.83 21.78 36.38
C ILE A 167 29.74 23.21 36.89
N SER A 168 28.67 23.96 36.53
CA SER A 168 28.50 25.35 37.01
C SER A 168 28.19 25.41 38.50
N GLY A 169 27.47 24.44 39.07
CA GLY A 169 27.20 24.33 40.49
C GLY A 169 28.45 23.95 41.32
N ALA A 170 29.29 23.08 40.77
CA ALA A 170 30.58 22.74 41.39
C ALA A 170 31.55 23.96 41.40
N GLY A 171 31.58 24.70 40.27
CA GLY A 171 32.39 25.93 40.18
C GLY A 171 31.93 27.04 41.15
N ALA A 172 30.63 27.14 41.40
CA ALA A 172 30.09 28.09 42.37
C ALA A 172 30.43 27.68 43.86
N ALA A 173 30.50 26.38 44.13
CA ALA A 173 30.91 25.89 45.47
C ALA A 173 32.41 26.15 45.74
N ASP A 174 33.28 25.92 44.73
CA ASP A 174 34.73 26.20 44.85
C ASP A 174 35.01 27.69 45.04
N LEU A 175 34.31 28.58 44.34
CA LEU A 175 34.45 30.04 44.52
C LEU A 175 33.95 30.53 45.90
N ALA A 176 32.94 29.88 46.46
CA ALA A 176 32.45 30.19 47.81
C ALA A 176 33.44 29.77 48.90
N GLU A 177 34.17 28.65 48.69
CA GLU A 177 35.20 28.16 49.61
C GLU A 177 36.44 29.07 49.57
N GLU A 178 36.90 29.52 48.40
CA GLU A 178 37.98 30.49 48.24
C GLU A 178 37.66 31.86 48.87
N ALA A 179 36.42 32.35 48.66
CA ALA A 179 35.96 33.61 49.24
C ALA A 179 35.85 33.52 50.78
N GLY A 180 35.53 32.37 51.34
CA GLY A 180 35.49 32.13 52.78
C GLY A 180 36.83 32.08 53.42
N MET A 181 37.89 31.65 52.71
CA MET A 181 39.27 31.65 53.21
C MET A 181 40.01 33.00 53.18
N ALA A 182 39.47 33.97 52.40
CA ALA A 182 40.03 35.31 52.27
C ALA A 182 39.57 36.29 53.39
N LEU A 183 38.68 35.86 54.27
CA LEU A 183 38.04 36.67 55.32
C LEU A 183 38.45 36.24 56.78
N VAL A 184 39.60 35.51 56.97
CA VAL A 184 40.13 35.18 58.31
C VAL A 184 41.46 35.90 58.53
#